data_e0a8fa3c2d08320b6c680878a0e25188
#
_entry.id   e0a8fa3c2d08320b6c680878a0e25188
#
_cell.length_a   1.000
_cell.length_b   1.000
_cell.length_c   1.000
_cell.angle_alpha   90.00
_cell.angle_beta   90.00
_cell.angle_gamma   90.00
#
_symmetry.space_group_name_H-M   'P 1'
#
loop_
_entity.id
_entity.type
_entity.pdbx_description
1 polymer ?
#
loop_
_entity_poly.entity_id
_entity_poly.type
_entity_poly.pdbx_seq_one_letter_code
_entity_poly.pdbx_strand_id
1 'polypeptide(L)'
;SERSDIIVITDEAHRSQYDTLANNMRNALPNASFLAFTGTPLIVGEERTKDVFGDYVSVYDFKQSIEDNATVPLYYENRIPELQLTNEDLDDDMHELIEDAELDEEQEQKVAQQFSRQYHLITREDRLETIAKNLVAHFMGRGFQGKAMVVAIDKITAVRMYDLVKKHWAAFLDDLKARRSKASHPLDRVALDDQIAYMAETDMAVVVSQSQNEGPELRPHRQRMVAEKLDEKFKAPDDPFRIAFVCGMWMTGFDVPSCSTIYIDKPMKNHTLMQTIARANRVFGDKVNGLIVDYVGVFTDLQRALAIYGQGGGSGDSPVLDKARLVEALDAAIATTEEFLAGLKVEVAAIVAADTFMAFQLVDDAVEAVLVDDAT
;
A
#
# COMPACT_ATOMS: atom_id res chain seq x y z
N SER A 1 -21.71 -36.06 -12.36
CA SER A 1 -22.87 -35.78 -13.19
C SER A 1 -22.48 -35.68 -14.65
N GLU A 2 -23.19 -36.35 -15.54
CA GLU A 2 -22.92 -36.29 -16.98
C GLU A 2 -23.61 -35.10 -17.68
N ARG A 3 -24.18 -34.17 -16.94
CA ARG A 3 -24.82 -32.96 -17.48
C ARG A 3 -23.82 -32.08 -18.19
N SER A 4 -24.21 -31.52 -19.35
CA SER A 4 -23.39 -30.59 -20.16
C SER A 4 -23.90 -29.15 -20.11
N ASP A 5 -24.96 -28.89 -19.34
CA ASP A 5 -25.55 -27.56 -19.13
C ASP A 5 -25.12 -26.90 -17.84
N ILE A 6 -23.97 -27.31 -17.29
CA ILE A 6 -23.37 -26.76 -16.07
C ILE A 6 -22.20 -25.89 -16.47
N ILE A 7 -22.14 -24.66 -15.91
CA ILE A 7 -20.99 -23.75 -15.99
C ILE A 7 -20.45 -23.58 -14.56
N VAL A 8 -19.20 -23.91 -14.37
CA VAL A 8 -18.47 -23.72 -13.12
C VAL A 8 -17.60 -22.48 -13.25
N ILE A 9 -17.88 -21.46 -12.45
CA ILE A 9 -17.09 -20.21 -12.39
C ILE A 9 -16.28 -20.23 -11.11
N THR A 10 -14.97 -20.14 -11.25
CA THR A 10 -14.01 -20.13 -10.14
C THR A 10 -13.34 -18.77 -10.07
N ASP A 11 -13.47 -18.10 -8.93
CA ASP A 11 -12.70 -16.89 -8.60
C ASP A 11 -11.43 -17.26 -7.83
N GLU A 12 -10.38 -16.46 -7.96
CA GLU A 12 -9.06 -16.67 -7.34
C GLU A 12 -8.50 -18.09 -7.63
N ALA A 13 -8.56 -18.50 -8.90
CA ALA A 13 -8.26 -19.87 -9.35
C ALA A 13 -6.79 -20.32 -9.18
N HIS A 14 -5.92 -19.47 -8.64
CA HIS A 14 -4.49 -19.71 -8.43
C HIS A 14 -4.14 -20.34 -7.06
N ARG A 15 -5.09 -20.46 -6.12
CA ARG A 15 -4.78 -21.01 -4.78
C ARG A 15 -4.41 -22.48 -4.85
N SER A 16 -3.26 -22.86 -4.26
CA SER A 16 -2.67 -24.20 -4.30
C SER A 16 -3.58 -25.34 -3.83
N GLN A 17 -4.59 -25.05 -3.01
CA GLN A 17 -5.62 -26.01 -2.61
C GLN A 17 -6.60 -26.36 -3.74
N TYR A 18 -6.61 -25.57 -4.82
CA TYR A 18 -7.48 -25.79 -5.97
C TYR A 18 -7.07 -26.97 -6.85
N ASP A 19 -5.80 -27.37 -6.88
CA ASP A 19 -5.31 -28.45 -7.74
C ASP A 19 -6.05 -29.77 -7.49
N THR A 20 -6.17 -30.18 -6.23
CA THR A 20 -6.91 -31.39 -5.87
C THR A 20 -8.43 -31.20 -6.01
N LEU A 21 -8.93 -30.04 -5.58
CA LEU A 21 -10.36 -29.73 -5.63
C LEU A 21 -10.84 -29.52 -7.07
N ALA A 22 -10.08 -28.80 -7.91
CA ALA A 22 -10.37 -28.58 -9.31
C ALA A 22 -10.39 -29.89 -10.11
N ASN A 23 -9.41 -30.77 -9.88
CA ASN A 23 -9.38 -32.10 -10.47
C ASN A 23 -10.59 -32.96 -10.01
N ASN A 24 -10.93 -32.92 -8.74
CA ASN A 24 -12.09 -33.62 -8.20
C ASN A 24 -13.41 -33.09 -8.78
N MET A 25 -13.54 -31.76 -8.93
CA MET A 25 -14.71 -31.14 -9.56
C MET A 25 -14.80 -31.52 -11.05
N ARG A 26 -13.69 -31.51 -11.77
CA ARG A 26 -13.67 -31.90 -13.18
C ARG A 26 -14.04 -33.37 -13.37
N ASN A 27 -13.56 -34.25 -12.50
CA ASN A 27 -13.93 -35.66 -12.49
C ASN A 27 -15.42 -35.88 -12.14
N ALA A 28 -15.95 -35.05 -11.23
CA ALA A 28 -17.38 -35.13 -10.84
C ALA A 28 -18.34 -34.54 -11.90
N LEU A 29 -17.83 -33.60 -12.71
CA LEU A 29 -18.57 -32.85 -13.73
C LEU A 29 -17.84 -32.85 -15.09
N PRO A 30 -17.62 -34.02 -15.72
CA PRO A 30 -16.73 -34.14 -16.88
C PRO A 30 -17.23 -33.38 -18.12
N ASN A 31 -18.49 -33.08 -18.21
CA ASN A 31 -19.11 -32.39 -19.35
C ASN A 31 -19.46 -30.93 -19.06
N ALA A 32 -19.09 -30.39 -17.87
CA ALA A 32 -19.31 -28.99 -17.53
C ALA A 32 -18.29 -28.09 -18.21
N SER A 33 -18.69 -26.84 -18.47
CA SER A 33 -17.77 -25.77 -18.86
C SER A 33 -17.15 -25.14 -17.62
N PHE A 34 -15.83 -24.97 -17.62
CA PHE A 34 -15.09 -24.35 -16.52
C PHE A 34 -14.55 -23.00 -16.96
N LEU A 35 -14.80 -21.97 -16.16
CA LEU A 35 -14.30 -20.63 -16.37
C LEU A 35 -13.59 -20.16 -15.08
N ALA A 36 -12.34 -19.75 -15.20
CA ALA A 36 -11.53 -19.27 -14.10
C ALA A 36 -11.26 -17.77 -14.22
N PHE A 37 -11.38 -17.06 -13.11
CA PHE A 37 -10.92 -15.69 -12.93
C PHE A 37 -9.76 -15.70 -11.94
N THR A 38 -8.71 -14.96 -12.25
CA THR A 38 -7.58 -14.75 -11.34
C THR A 38 -6.94 -13.41 -11.62
N GLY A 39 -6.75 -12.60 -10.57
CA GLY A 39 -5.97 -11.37 -10.65
C GLY A 39 -4.46 -11.64 -10.73
N THR A 40 -4.05 -12.90 -10.54
CA THR A 40 -2.64 -13.28 -10.44
C THR A 40 -2.45 -14.68 -11.01
N PRO A 41 -2.18 -14.83 -12.33
CA PRO A 41 -1.87 -16.13 -12.89
C PRO A 41 -0.61 -16.71 -12.23
N LEU A 42 -0.63 -17.98 -11.92
CA LEU A 42 0.48 -18.67 -11.25
C LEU A 42 1.70 -18.73 -12.15
N ILE A 43 2.81 -18.25 -11.62
CA ILE A 43 4.13 -18.27 -12.24
C ILE A 43 4.70 -19.69 -12.20
N VAL A 44 4.46 -20.39 -11.09
CA VAL A 44 4.86 -21.77 -10.87
C VAL A 44 3.59 -22.61 -10.81
N GLY A 45 3.23 -23.25 -11.91
CA GLY A 45 2.00 -24.03 -12.05
C GLY A 45 1.05 -23.51 -13.15
N GLU A 46 1.53 -22.58 -14.01
CA GLU A 46 0.77 -22.08 -15.16
C GLU A 46 0.30 -23.22 -16.05
N GLU A 47 1.14 -24.25 -16.26
CA GLU A 47 0.78 -25.48 -16.96
C GLU A 47 -0.42 -26.16 -16.34
N ARG A 48 -0.48 -26.26 -14.98
CA ARG A 48 -1.59 -26.91 -14.27
C ARG A 48 -2.88 -26.13 -14.34
N THR A 49 -2.83 -24.81 -14.28
CA THR A 49 -4.04 -23.97 -14.44
C THR A 49 -4.58 -24.10 -15.86
N LYS A 50 -3.71 -24.12 -16.87
CA LYS A 50 -4.07 -24.38 -18.27
C LYS A 50 -4.63 -25.79 -18.49
N ASP A 51 -4.10 -26.78 -17.80
CA ASP A 51 -4.61 -28.16 -17.87
C ASP A 51 -6.04 -28.29 -17.34
N VAL A 52 -6.38 -27.47 -16.33
CA VAL A 52 -7.72 -27.49 -15.72
C VAL A 52 -8.71 -26.59 -16.44
N PHE A 53 -8.31 -25.38 -16.82
CA PHE A 53 -9.24 -24.37 -17.36
C PHE A 53 -9.04 -24.05 -18.85
N GLY A 54 -7.94 -24.51 -19.45
CA GLY A 54 -7.57 -24.19 -20.82
C GLY A 54 -6.76 -22.91 -20.94
N ASP A 55 -6.59 -22.43 -22.18
CA ASP A 55 -5.84 -21.20 -22.45
C ASP A 55 -6.60 -19.94 -22.00
N TYR A 56 -5.84 -18.85 -21.83
CA TYR A 56 -6.43 -17.55 -21.48
C TYR A 56 -7.37 -17.06 -22.58
N VAL A 57 -8.59 -16.75 -22.17
CA VAL A 57 -9.61 -16.16 -23.06
C VAL A 57 -9.42 -14.65 -23.19
N SER A 58 -9.02 -14.00 -22.10
CA SER A 58 -8.75 -12.57 -22.05
C SER A 58 -7.74 -12.27 -20.93
N VAL A 59 -6.87 -11.29 -21.16
CA VAL A 59 -5.94 -10.75 -20.18
C VAL A 59 -6.19 -9.25 -20.09
N TYR A 60 -6.38 -8.75 -18.87
CA TYR A 60 -6.51 -7.34 -18.55
C TYR A 60 -5.41 -6.98 -17.57
N ASP A 61 -4.31 -6.44 -18.06
CA ASP A 61 -3.11 -6.19 -17.26
C ASP A 61 -3.12 -4.83 -16.55
N PHE A 62 -2.13 -4.59 -15.69
CA PHE A 62 -1.97 -3.34 -14.95
C PHE A 62 -1.83 -2.11 -15.84
N LYS A 63 -1.11 -2.24 -16.97
CA LYS A 63 -0.89 -1.14 -17.89
C LYS A 63 -2.20 -0.72 -18.53
N GLN A 64 -2.95 -1.68 -19.04
CA GLN A 64 -4.27 -1.44 -19.62
C GLN A 64 -5.22 -0.84 -18.59
N SER A 65 -5.19 -1.31 -17.34
CA SER A 65 -6.06 -0.78 -16.27
C SER A 65 -5.75 0.69 -15.92
N ILE A 66 -4.49 1.11 -16.03
CA ILE A 66 -4.07 2.50 -15.84
C ILE A 66 -4.48 3.35 -17.06
N GLU A 67 -4.27 2.86 -18.28
CA GLU A 67 -4.67 3.53 -19.53
C GLU A 67 -6.18 3.75 -19.58
N ASP A 68 -6.97 2.78 -19.11
CA ASP A 68 -8.43 2.84 -19.01
C ASP A 68 -8.92 3.66 -17.80
N ASN A 69 -8.02 4.21 -16.96
CA ASN A 69 -8.34 4.90 -15.71
C ASN A 69 -9.13 4.04 -14.71
N ALA A 70 -9.02 2.72 -14.79
CA ALA A 70 -9.63 1.79 -13.83
C ALA A 70 -8.80 1.67 -12.54
N THR A 71 -7.50 1.93 -12.63
CA THR A 71 -6.58 1.99 -11.49
C THR A 71 -5.63 3.18 -11.64
N VAL A 72 -5.00 3.58 -10.51
CA VAL A 72 -3.91 4.56 -10.51
C VAL A 72 -2.55 3.86 -10.54
N PRO A 73 -1.49 4.49 -11.08
CA PRO A 73 -0.14 3.94 -11.03
C PRO A 73 0.35 3.75 -9.61
N LEU A 74 1.26 2.79 -9.42
CA LEU A 74 1.91 2.53 -8.15
C LEU A 74 3.35 3.02 -8.19
N TYR A 75 3.76 3.73 -7.14
CA TYR A 75 5.15 4.11 -6.92
C TYR A 75 5.73 3.29 -5.77
N TYR A 76 6.97 2.89 -5.94
CA TYR A 76 7.71 2.10 -4.99
C TYR A 76 8.82 2.94 -4.35
N GLU A 77 8.94 2.81 -3.03
CA GLU A 77 9.98 3.44 -2.24
C GLU A 77 10.66 2.43 -1.32
N ASN A 78 11.94 2.18 -1.56
CA ASN A 78 12.76 1.37 -0.67
C ASN A 78 13.20 2.19 0.54
N ARG A 79 12.88 1.70 1.75
CA ARG A 79 13.26 2.30 3.03
C ARG A 79 13.83 1.28 4.01
N ILE A 80 14.56 0.31 3.51
CA ILE A 80 15.20 -0.72 4.34
C ILE A 80 16.14 -0.04 5.33
N PRO A 81 16.01 -0.26 6.66
CA PRO A 81 16.95 0.28 7.64
C PRO A 81 18.38 -0.24 7.42
N GLU A 82 19.38 0.62 7.57
CA GLU A 82 20.80 0.26 7.40
C GLU A 82 21.28 -0.89 8.33
N LEU A 83 20.54 -1.17 9.40
CA LEU A 83 20.78 -2.26 10.34
C LEU A 83 20.39 -3.65 9.80
N GLN A 84 19.87 -3.71 8.60
CA GLN A 84 19.40 -4.96 7.99
C GLN A 84 20.47 -5.53 7.06
N LEU A 85 20.75 -6.83 7.22
CA LEU A 85 21.53 -7.57 6.21
C LEU A 85 20.79 -7.52 4.88
N THR A 86 21.51 -7.34 3.78
CA THR A 86 20.95 -7.41 2.44
C THR A 86 20.13 -8.68 2.26
N ASN A 87 18.98 -8.56 1.64
CA ASN A 87 17.94 -9.58 1.54
C ASN A 87 18.31 -10.81 0.66
N GLU A 88 19.56 -10.92 0.23
CA GLU A 88 20.07 -11.99 -0.62
C GLU A 88 20.00 -13.40 0.04
N ASP A 89 19.85 -13.44 1.39
CA ASP A 89 19.82 -14.66 2.18
C ASP A 89 18.44 -14.98 2.83
N LEU A 90 17.35 -14.31 2.42
CA LEU A 90 16.01 -14.74 2.85
C LEU A 90 15.68 -16.05 2.13
N ASP A 91 15.71 -17.14 2.90
CA ASP A 91 15.46 -18.49 2.45
C ASP A 91 14.10 -18.61 1.76
N ASP A 92 14.08 -19.19 0.56
CA ASP A 92 12.85 -19.38 -0.23
C ASP A 92 11.78 -20.15 0.57
N ASP A 93 12.19 -21.06 1.44
CA ASP A 93 11.31 -21.83 2.33
C ASP A 93 10.61 -20.95 3.39
N MET A 94 11.25 -19.87 3.88
CA MET A 94 10.61 -18.89 4.79
C MET A 94 9.47 -18.15 4.10
N HIS A 95 9.67 -17.79 2.84
CA HIS A 95 8.62 -17.14 2.06
C HIS A 95 7.41 -18.04 1.85
N GLU A 96 7.62 -19.34 1.59
CA GLU A 96 6.55 -20.31 1.34
C GLU A 96 5.67 -20.51 2.59
N LEU A 97 6.28 -20.54 3.79
CA LEU A 97 5.55 -20.67 5.07
C LEU A 97 4.83 -19.37 5.49
N ILE A 98 5.37 -18.20 5.15
CA ILE A 98 4.77 -16.89 5.47
C ILE A 98 3.71 -16.49 4.44
N GLU A 99 3.70 -17.11 3.26
CA GLU A 99 2.78 -16.81 2.17
C GLU A 99 1.32 -17.19 2.47
N ASP A 100 1.09 -18.17 3.37
CA ASP A 100 -0.24 -18.38 3.93
C ASP A 100 -0.65 -17.17 4.78
N ALA A 101 -1.61 -16.42 4.25
CA ALA A 101 -1.94 -15.05 4.66
C ALA A 101 -2.31 -14.86 6.14
N GLU A 102 -2.56 -15.93 6.87
CA GLU A 102 -2.87 -15.92 8.29
C GLU A 102 -2.15 -17.08 8.98
N LEU A 103 -0.94 -16.83 9.47
CA LEU A 103 -0.28 -17.78 10.35
C LEU A 103 -1.11 -17.93 11.62
N ASP A 104 -1.48 -19.17 11.97
CA ASP A 104 -1.94 -19.48 13.31
C ASP A 104 -0.74 -19.53 14.29
N GLU A 105 -1.02 -19.58 15.59
CA GLU A 105 0.05 -19.59 16.62
C GLU A 105 1.04 -20.76 16.44
N GLU A 106 0.60 -21.89 15.91
CA GLU A 106 1.46 -23.06 15.65
C GLU A 106 2.38 -22.82 14.45
N GLN A 107 1.87 -22.16 13.42
CA GLN A 107 2.62 -21.78 12.23
C GLN A 107 3.60 -20.64 12.54
N GLU A 108 3.19 -19.63 13.33
CA GLU A 108 4.09 -18.57 13.82
C GLU A 108 5.26 -19.17 14.64
N GLN A 109 4.98 -20.14 15.52
CA GLN A 109 6.02 -20.83 16.28
C GLN A 109 6.94 -21.69 15.38
N LYS A 110 6.41 -22.34 14.35
CA LYS A 110 7.21 -23.10 13.38
C LYS A 110 8.12 -22.17 12.57
N VAL A 111 7.61 -21.05 12.09
CA VAL A 111 8.41 -20.03 11.39
C VAL A 111 9.50 -19.49 12.32
N ALA A 112 9.16 -19.12 13.54
CA ALA A 112 10.13 -18.62 14.52
C ALA A 112 11.21 -19.65 14.90
N GLN A 113 10.89 -20.96 14.88
CA GLN A 113 11.84 -22.03 15.18
C GLN A 113 12.72 -22.37 13.97
N GLN A 114 12.13 -22.50 12.79
CA GLN A 114 12.82 -22.93 11.58
C GLN A 114 13.69 -21.81 10.99
N PHE A 115 13.22 -20.56 11.06
CA PHE A 115 13.89 -19.36 10.54
C PHE A 115 14.25 -18.37 11.66
N SER A 116 14.64 -18.88 12.80
CA SER A 116 14.85 -18.09 14.01
C SER A 116 15.73 -16.86 13.81
N ARG A 117 16.77 -16.94 12.97
CA ARG A 117 17.69 -15.83 12.72
C ARG A 117 17.00 -14.70 11.92
N GLN A 118 16.34 -15.02 10.82
CA GLN A 118 15.66 -14.05 9.95
C GLN A 118 14.47 -13.43 10.66
N TYR A 119 13.64 -14.24 11.31
CA TYR A 119 12.52 -13.77 12.12
C TYR A 119 12.98 -12.80 13.22
N HIS A 120 14.04 -13.16 13.96
CA HIS A 120 14.61 -12.28 14.98
C HIS A 120 15.18 -10.98 14.39
N LEU A 121 15.77 -11.01 13.20
CA LEU A 121 16.26 -9.80 12.54
C LEU A 121 15.11 -8.86 12.19
N ILE A 122 14.02 -9.38 11.62
CA ILE A 122 12.84 -8.59 11.22
C ILE A 122 12.14 -8.03 12.46
N THR A 123 12.02 -8.81 13.55
CA THR A 123 11.28 -8.44 14.77
C THR A 123 12.12 -7.74 15.83
N ARG A 124 13.40 -7.39 15.55
CA ARG A 124 14.27 -6.66 16.47
C ARG A 124 13.67 -5.33 16.87
N GLU A 125 13.74 -5.01 18.15
CA GLU A 125 13.13 -3.80 18.72
C GLU A 125 13.72 -2.51 18.15
N ASP A 126 15.04 -2.45 18.02
CA ASP A 126 15.76 -1.30 17.46
C ASP A 126 15.40 -1.04 15.98
N ARG A 127 15.18 -2.11 15.21
CA ARG A 127 14.72 -2.03 13.84
C ARG A 127 13.28 -1.52 13.77
N LEU A 128 12.38 -2.10 14.55
CA LEU A 128 10.97 -1.69 14.62
C LEU A 128 10.84 -0.22 15.08
N GLU A 129 11.65 0.21 16.06
CA GLU A 129 11.71 1.60 16.52
C GLU A 129 12.13 2.56 15.39
N THR A 130 13.15 2.16 14.59
CA THR A 130 13.61 2.93 13.44
C THR A 130 12.54 3.04 12.36
N ILE A 131 11.87 1.93 12.06
CA ILE A 131 10.76 1.89 11.09
C ILE A 131 9.60 2.76 11.58
N ALA A 132 9.20 2.63 12.84
CA ALA A 132 8.08 3.39 13.40
C ALA A 132 8.32 4.90 13.32
N LYS A 133 9.53 5.35 13.65
CA LYS A 133 9.93 6.77 13.50
C LYS A 133 9.89 7.22 12.05
N ASN A 134 10.44 6.41 11.14
CA ASN A 134 10.43 6.70 9.70
C ASN A 134 8.99 6.75 9.16
N LEU A 135 8.13 5.79 9.54
CA LEU A 135 6.74 5.70 9.13
C LEU A 135 5.97 6.97 9.49
N VAL A 136 6.09 7.47 10.72
CA VAL A 136 5.41 8.69 11.15
C VAL A 136 5.83 9.88 10.31
N ALA A 137 7.13 10.10 10.14
CA ALA A 137 7.64 11.21 9.34
C ALA A 137 7.20 11.10 7.88
N HIS A 138 7.27 9.90 7.31
CA HIS A 138 6.85 9.64 5.94
C HIS A 138 5.34 9.82 5.77
N PHE A 139 4.53 9.29 6.69
CA PHE A 139 3.07 9.42 6.64
C PHE A 139 2.63 10.88 6.63
N MET A 140 3.24 11.72 7.44
CA MET A 140 2.96 13.15 7.53
C MET A 140 3.50 13.96 6.34
N GLY A 141 4.54 13.47 5.67
CA GLY A 141 5.15 14.12 4.49
C GLY A 141 4.55 13.73 3.14
N ARG A 142 3.51 12.87 3.12
CA ARG A 142 2.85 12.46 1.86
C ARG A 142 2.04 13.60 1.24
N GLY A 143 1.97 13.64 -0.09
CA GLY A 143 1.14 14.59 -0.81
C GLY A 143 -0.35 14.31 -0.62
N PHE A 144 -0.82 13.10 -0.99
CA PHE A 144 -2.21 12.69 -0.80
C PHE A 144 -2.43 12.11 0.60
N GLN A 145 -3.35 12.68 1.36
CA GLN A 145 -3.66 12.31 2.75
C GLN A 145 -4.65 11.14 2.87
N GLY A 146 -4.54 10.13 2.02
CA GLY A 146 -5.35 8.92 2.08
C GLY A 146 -5.01 8.00 3.25
N LYS A 147 -5.79 6.93 3.40
CA LYS A 147 -5.56 5.91 4.42
C LYS A 147 -4.33 5.06 4.11
N ALA A 148 -3.77 4.43 5.13
CA ALA A 148 -2.59 3.58 5.01
C ALA A 148 -2.76 2.26 5.76
N MET A 149 -2.14 1.21 5.21
CA MET A 149 -2.00 -0.09 5.87
C MET A 149 -0.53 -0.35 6.17
N VAL A 150 -0.25 -0.87 7.36
CA VAL A 150 1.08 -1.31 7.81
C VAL A 150 1.02 -2.83 7.94
N VAL A 151 1.74 -3.53 7.08
CA VAL A 151 1.74 -4.99 7.01
C VAL A 151 2.93 -5.52 7.78
N ALA A 152 2.68 -6.10 8.94
CA ALA A 152 3.69 -6.72 9.81
C ALA A 152 3.77 -8.23 9.59
N ILE A 153 4.90 -8.83 9.96
CA ILE A 153 5.16 -10.26 9.76
C ILE A 153 4.16 -11.14 10.52
N ASP A 154 3.75 -10.75 11.71
CA ASP A 154 2.82 -11.48 12.59
C ASP A 154 1.95 -10.52 13.43
N LYS A 155 0.99 -11.09 14.17
CA LYS A 155 0.02 -10.34 15.00
C LYS A 155 0.67 -9.57 16.14
N ILE A 156 1.67 -10.16 16.79
CA ILE A 156 2.38 -9.54 17.92
C ILE A 156 3.25 -8.38 17.43
N THR A 157 3.92 -8.56 16.28
CA THR A 157 4.70 -7.50 15.65
C THR A 157 3.80 -6.36 15.18
N ALA A 158 2.58 -6.63 14.70
CA ALA A 158 1.60 -5.60 14.38
C ALA A 158 1.22 -4.75 15.61
N VAL A 159 1.01 -5.38 16.78
CA VAL A 159 0.76 -4.68 18.05
C VAL A 159 1.98 -3.85 18.46
N ARG A 160 3.19 -4.43 18.43
CA ARG A 160 4.43 -3.71 18.76
C ARG A 160 4.63 -2.47 17.86
N MET A 161 4.43 -2.63 16.56
CA MET A 161 4.51 -1.52 15.60
C MET A 161 3.47 -0.45 15.90
N TYR A 162 2.23 -0.83 16.22
CA TYR A 162 1.20 0.12 16.62
C TYR A 162 1.63 0.93 17.85
N ASP A 163 2.15 0.29 18.89
CA ASP A 163 2.58 0.98 20.11
C ASP A 163 3.77 1.92 19.84
N LEU A 164 4.76 1.48 19.07
CA LEU A 164 5.91 2.28 18.67
C LEU A 164 5.50 3.48 17.81
N VAL A 165 4.61 3.28 16.84
CA VAL A 165 4.10 4.37 15.99
C VAL A 165 3.30 5.37 16.83
N LYS A 166 2.48 4.93 17.77
CA LYS A 166 1.78 5.85 18.70
C LYS A 166 2.75 6.69 19.53
N LYS A 167 3.81 6.08 20.03
CA LYS A 167 4.89 6.78 20.79
C LYS A 167 5.52 7.87 19.92
N HIS A 168 5.94 7.53 18.69
CA HIS A 168 6.55 8.50 17.78
C HIS A 168 5.55 9.53 17.25
N TRP A 169 4.30 9.16 17.11
CA TRP A 169 3.21 10.07 16.74
C TRP A 169 3.03 11.19 17.77
N ALA A 170 3.00 10.82 19.05
CA ALA A 170 2.91 11.80 20.13
C ALA A 170 4.14 12.74 20.14
N ALA A 171 5.35 12.19 20.01
CA ALA A 171 6.57 12.98 19.96
C ALA A 171 6.62 13.94 18.75
N PHE A 172 6.18 13.48 17.57
CA PHE A 172 6.11 14.31 16.37
C PHE A 172 5.06 15.43 16.52
N LEU A 173 3.91 15.13 17.09
CA LEU A 173 2.87 16.13 17.39
C LEU A 173 3.39 17.21 18.35
N ASP A 174 4.14 16.83 19.38
CA ASP A 174 4.75 17.78 20.32
C ASP A 174 5.82 18.64 19.64
N ASP A 175 6.61 18.09 18.72
CA ASP A 175 7.55 18.86 17.89
C ASP A 175 6.81 19.89 17.01
N LEU A 176 5.73 19.49 16.34
CA LEU A 176 4.91 20.42 15.54
C LEU A 176 4.36 21.57 16.39
N LYS A 177 3.84 21.30 17.59
CA LYS A 177 3.38 22.34 18.54
C LYS A 177 4.50 23.27 18.94
N ALA A 178 5.71 22.72 19.21
CA ALA A 178 6.88 23.53 19.54
C ALA A 178 7.33 24.41 18.37
N ARG A 179 7.32 23.88 17.15
CA ARG A 179 7.60 24.66 15.91
C ARG A 179 6.56 25.74 15.70
N ARG A 180 5.27 25.40 15.87
CA ARG A 180 4.15 26.34 15.74
C ARG A 180 4.29 27.51 16.71
N SER A 181 4.73 27.28 17.95
CA SER A 181 4.94 28.35 18.94
C SER A 181 6.07 29.33 18.57
N LYS A 182 7.04 28.87 17.77
CA LYS A 182 8.18 29.64 17.30
C LYS A 182 7.97 30.28 15.91
N ALA A 183 6.99 29.80 15.16
CA ALA A 183 6.71 30.29 13.82
C ALA A 183 6.31 31.78 13.85
N SER A 184 7.00 32.60 13.08
CA SER A 184 6.71 34.04 12.96
C SER A 184 5.80 34.34 11.78
N HIS A 185 5.98 33.58 10.68
CA HIS A 185 5.22 33.81 9.47
C HIS A 185 3.78 33.26 9.59
N PRO A 186 2.73 34.03 9.21
CA PRO A 186 1.34 33.59 9.32
C PRO A 186 1.01 32.33 8.53
N LEU A 187 1.51 32.15 7.29
CA LEU A 187 1.29 30.96 6.48
C LEU A 187 1.90 29.71 7.12
N ASP A 188 3.10 29.81 7.68
CA ASP A 188 3.72 28.70 8.41
C ASP A 188 2.86 28.27 9.60
N ARG A 189 2.25 29.26 10.29
CA ARG A 189 1.35 28.97 11.40
C ARG A 189 0.12 28.21 10.96
N VAL A 190 -0.52 28.63 9.88
CA VAL A 190 -1.70 27.94 9.34
C VAL A 190 -1.33 26.52 8.91
N ALA A 191 -0.26 26.34 8.15
CA ALA A 191 0.18 25.01 7.73
C ALA A 191 0.51 24.08 8.92
N LEU A 192 1.11 24.63 9.99
CA LEU A 192 1.38 23.85 11.21
C LEU A 192 0.10 23.56 12.00
N ASP A 193 -0.84 24.51 12.09
CA ASP A 193 -2.14 24.30 12.73
C ASP A 193 -2.94 23.20 12.02
N ASP A 194 -2.94 23.15 10.68
CA ASP A 194 -3.58 22.10 9.88
C ASP A 194 -2.94 20.73 10.13
N GLN A 195 -1.60 20.66 10.14
CA GLN A 195 -0.89 19.40 10.46
C GLN A 195 -1.18 18.92 11.88
N ILE A 196 -1.21 19.83 12.86
CA ILE A 196 -1.52 19.50 14.25
C ILE A 196 -2.96 19.00 14.38
N ALA A 197 -3.92 19.65 13.72
CA ALA A 197 -5.32 19.22 13.72
C ALA A 197 -5.47 17.83 13.08
N TYR A 198 -4.85 17.60 11.90
CA TYR A 198 -4.86 16.32 11.21
C TYR A 198 -4.28 15.19 12.08
N MET A 199 -3.14 15.45 12.75
CA MET A 199 -2.52 14.46 13.65
C MET A 199 -3.38 14.20 14.89
N ALA A 200 -3.98 15.22 15.46
CA ALA A 200 -4.82 15.10 16.67
C ALA A 200 -6.10 14.29 16.40
N GLU A 201 -6.66 14.41 15.21
CA GLU A 201 -7.83 13.63 14.80
C GLU A 201 -7.50 12.21 14.40
N THR A 202 -6.28 11.97 13.85
CA THR A 202 -5.93 10.67 13.27
C THR A 202 -5.99 9.56 14.30
N ASP A 203 -6.86 8.59 14.02
CA ASP A 203 -6.96 7.33 14.73
C ASP A 203 -6.17 6.23 13.99
N MET A 204 -5.70 5.27 14.78
CA MET A 204 -4.99 4.10 14.29
C MET A 204 -5.36 2.86 15.12
N ALA A 205 -5.38 1.69 14.49
CA ALA A 205 -5.78 0.46 15.15
C ALA A 205 -5.07 -0.77 14.56
N VAL A 206 -4.97 -1.81 15.39
CA VAL A 206 -4.53 -3.14 14.97
C VAL A 206 -5.75 -3.94 14.52
N VAL A 207 -5.62 -4.59 13.38
CA VAL A 207 -6.65 -5.44 12.78
C VAL A 207 -6.08 -6.83 12.53
N VAL A 208 -6.52 -7.78 13.34
CA VAL A 208 -6.01 -9.15 13.35
C VAL A 208 -7.14 -10.16 13.51
N SER A 209 -6.96 -11.35 12.91
CA SER A 209 -7.91 -12.46 13.01
C SER A 209 -7.92 -13.08 14.41
N GLN A 210 -8.99 -13.81 14.71
CA GLN A 210 -9.13 -14.54 15.96
C GLN A 210 -8.20 -15.75 15.98
N SER A 211 -7.51 -15.97 17.11
CA SER A 211 -6.76 -17.17 17.41
C SER A 211 -7.45 -18.00 18.49
N GLN A 212 -7.23 -19.32 18.52
CA GLN A 212 -7.85 -20.19 19.54
C GLN A 212 -7.32 -19.90 20.95
N ASN A 213 -6.03 -19.54 21.07
CA ASN A 213 -5.34 -19.23 22.33
C ASN A 213 -4.83 -17.78 22.33
N GLU A 214 -5.73 -16.82 22.15
CA GLU A 214 -5.39 -15.41 22.02
C GLU A 214 -4.71 -14.85 23.27
N GLY A 215 -3.48 -14.37 23.10
CA GLY A 215 -2.71 -13.72 24.16
C GLY A 215 -3.37 -12.45 24.72
N PRO A 216 -3.00 -12.02 25.93
CA PRO A 216 -3.58 -10.83 26.55
C PRO A 216 -3.31 -9.56 25.75
N GLU A 217 -2.25 -9.52 24.96
CA GLU A 217 -1.84 -8.39 24.14
C GLU A 217 -2.83 -8.14 22.96
N LEU A 218 -3.35 -9.22 22.35
CA LEU A 218 -4.23 -9.13 21.18
C LEU A 218 -5.68 -8.83 21.55
N ARG A 219 -6.13 -9.31 22.72
CA ARG A 219 -7.53 -9.24 23.15
C ARG A 219 -8.13 -7.82 23.14
N PRO A 220 -7.46 -6.77 23.64
CA PRO A 220 -8.00 -5.40 23.61
C PRO A 220 -8.22 -4.90 22.18
N HIS A 221 -7.28 -5.19 21.27
CA HIS A 221 -7.37 -4.77 19.87
C HIS A 221 -8.53 -5.45 19.16
N ARG A 222 -8.71 -6.74 19.41
CA ARG A 222 -9.83 -7.51 18.87
C ARG A 222 -11.19 -7.03 19.38
N GLN A 223 -11.29 -6.77 20.67
CA GLN A 223 -12.51 -6.22 21.25
C GLN A 223 -12.86 -4.87 20.63
N ARG A 224 -11.86 -4.00 20.48
CA ARG A 224 -12.00 -2.71 19.80
C ARG A 224 -12.46 -2.87 18.35
N MET A 225 -11.85 -3.79 17.61
CA MET A 225 -12.17 -4.04 16.21
C MET A 225 -13.66 -4.35 16.00
N VAL A 226 -14.23 -5.21 16.86
CA VAL A 226 -15.63 -5.59 16.79
C VAL A 226 -16.55 -4.49 17.32
N ALA A 227 -16.22 -3.93 18.50
CA ALA A 227 -17.05 -2.92 19.17
C ALA A 227 -17.19 -1.63 18.36
N GLU A 228 -16.13 -1.22 17.70
CA GLU A 228 -16.09 0.01 16.91
C GLU A 228 -16.35 -0.21 15.40
N LYS A 229 -16.52 -1.47 14.95
CA LYS A 229 -16.72 -1.83 13.55
C LYS A 229 -15.63 -1.21 12.66
N LEU A 230 -14.38 -1.53 12.95
CA LEU A 230 -13.23 -0.91 12.31
C LEU A 230 -13.21 -1.10 10.79
N ASP A 231 -13.82 -2.15 10.28
CA ASP A 231 -13.98 -2.37 8.84
C ASP A 231 -14.89 -1.33 8.17
N GLU A 232 -16.01 -0.95 8.82
CA GLU A 232 -16.89 0.10 8.34
C GLU A 232 -16.19 1.47 8.41
N LYS A 233 -15.51 1.76 9.53
CA LYS A 233 -14.74 3.00 9.72
C LYS A 233 -13.60 3.15 8.69
N PHE A 234 -12.86 2.08 8.43
CA PHE A 234 -11.76 2.17 7.46
C PHE A 234 -12.24 2.33 6.02
N LYS A 235 -13.42 1.80 5.69
CA LYS A 235 -14.07 2.01 4.39
C LYS A 235 -14.62 3.43 4.22
N ALA A 236 -15.03 4.08 5.31
CA ALA A 236 -15.53 5.46 5.27
C ALA A 236 -14.36 6.42 5.03
N PRO A 237 -14.31 7.17 3.90
CA PRO A 237 -13.17 8.01 3.56
C PRO A 237 -12.88 9.09 4.61
N ASP A 238 -13.94 9.71 5.14
CA ASP A 238 -13.86 10.85 6.06
C ASP A 238 -13.65 10.41 7.53
N ASP A 239 -13.71 9.10 7.83
CA ASP A 239 -13.47 8.62 9.18
C ASP A 239 -12.00 8.82 9.56
N PRO A 240 -11.70 9.36 10.76
CA PRO A 240 -10.33 9.62 11.22
C PRO A 240 -9.48 8.36 11.44
N PHE A 241 -10.02 7.18 11.35
CA PHE A 241 -9.24 5.93 11.33
C PHE A 241 -8.45 5.82 10.02
N ARG A 242 -7.21 6.31 10.04
CA ARG A 242 -6.36 6.49 8.86
C ARG A 242 -5.23 5.47 8.73
N ILE A 243 -4.82 4.79 9.82
CA ILE A 243 -3.70 3.83 9.80
C ILE A 243 -4.14 2.50 10.41
N ALA A 244 -4.14 1.44 9.59
CA ALA A 244 -4.44 0.09 10.03
C ALA A 244 -3.16 -0.75 10.09
N PHE A 245 -2.90 -1.41 11.23
CA PHE A 245 -1.81 -2.36 11.41
C PHE A 245 -2.36 -3.77 11.24
N VAL A 246 -1.87 -4.49 10.24
CA VAL A 246 -2.37 -5.80 9.83
C VAL A 246 -1.23 -6.79 9.70
N CYS A 247 -1.53 -8.10 9.71
CA CYS A 247 -0.54 -9.12 9.33
C CYS A 247 -1.04 -10.04 8.21
N GLY A 248 -2.34 -10.24 8.08
CA GLY A 248 -3.00 -11.07 7.07
C GLY A 248 -4.37 -10.51 6.67
N MET A 249 -5.20 -10.17 7.69
CA MET A 249 -6.51 -9.58 7.44
C MET A 249 -6.42 -8.31 6.59
N TRP A 250 -7.40 -8.14 5.71
CA TRP A 250 -7.53 -7.02 4.77
C TRP A 250 -6.51 -6.97 3.62
N MET A 251 -5.50 -7.81 3.63
CA MET A 251 -4.57 -7.92 2.49
C MET A 251 -5.28 -8.47 1.26
N THR A 252 -6.25 -9.36 1.48
CA THR A 252 -7.07 -9.96 0.42
C THR A 252 -8.55 -9.66 0.64
N GLY A 253 -9.33 -9.51 -0.44
CA GLY A 253 -10.79 -9.40 -0.38
C GLY A 253 -11.38 -8.15 0.29
N PHE A 254 -10.56 -7.18 0.74
CA PHE A 254 -11.00 -5.96 1.41
C PHE A 254 -10.80 -4.74 0.52
N ASP A 255 -11.87 -4.05 0.17
CA ASP A 255 -11.85 -2.91 -0.74
C ASP A 255 -11.98 -1.57 -0.02
N VAL A 256 -10.95 -0.72 -0.13
CA VAL A 256 -10.88 0.64 0.43
C VAL A 256 -10.20 1.57 -0.56
N PRO A 257 -10.94 2.20 -1.48
CA PRO A 257 -10.37 3.06 -2.51
C PRO A 257 -9.54 4.24 -1.97
N SER A 258 -9.90 4.77 -0.80
CA SER A 258 -9.15 5.84 -0.11
C SER A 258 -7.80 5.39 0.48
N CYS A 259 -7.49 4.08 0.50
CA CYS A 259 -6.17 3.59 0.87
C CYS A 259 -5.16 3.95 -0.22
N SER A 260 -4.18 4.77 0.12
CA SER A 260 -3.18 5.28 -0.82
C SER A 260 -1.77 4.77 -0.54
N THR A 261 -1.52 4.23 0.64
CA THR A 261 -0.16 3.83 1.04
C THR A 261 -0.16 2.47 1.72
N ILE A 262 0.74 1.60 1.28
CA ILE A 262 1.02 0.32 1.94
C ILE A 262 2.47 0.33 2.43
N TYR A 263 2.65 0.17 3.72
CA TYR A 263 3.95 -0.03 4.36
C TYR A 263 4.17 -1.52 4.54
N ILE A 264 5.19 -2.06 3.89
CA ILE A 264 5.48 -3.50 3.88
C ILE A 264 6.64 -3.79 4.83
N ASP A 265 6.35 -4.47 5.92
CA ASP A 265 7.33 -5.02 6.88
C ASP A 265 7.11 -6.53 7.07
N LYS A 266 6.75 -7.20 5.99
CA LYS A 266 6.55 -8.64 5.90
C LYS A 266 7.13 -9.14 4.59
N PRO A 267 8.00 -10.16 4.60
CA PRO A 267 8.42 -10.85 3.38
C PRO A 267 7.20 -11.41 2.64
N MET A 268 7.05 -11.08 1.38
CA MET A 268 5.93 -11.51 0.53
C MET A 268 6.41 -11.71 -0.88
N LYS A 269 5.87 -12.72 -1.55
CA LYS A 269 6.15 -13.01 -2.97
C LYS A 269 4.88 -13.06 -3.80
N ASN A 270 5.06 -13.03 -5.10
CA ASN A 270 4.06 -13.38 -6.11
C ASN A 270 2.66 -12.83 -5.82
N HIS A 271 1.73 -13.73 -5.65
CA HIS A 271 0.30 -13.48 -5.51
C HIS A 271 -0.04 -12.62 -4.28
N THR A 272 0.45 -12.98 -3.09
CA THR A 272 0.17 -12.23 -1.85
C THR A 272 0.68 -10.80 -1.94
N LEU A 273 1.88 -10.62 -2.52
CA LEU A 273 2.45 -9.29 -2.76
C LEU A 273 1.56 -8.49 -3.72
N MET A 274 1.17 -9.08 -4.86
CA MET A 274 0.32 -8.42 -5.85
C MET A 274 -1.04 -8.03 -5.29
N GLN A 275 -1.68 -8.91 -4.53
CA GLN A 275 -2.96 -8.60 -3.88
C GLN A 275 -2.84 -7.49 -2.84
N THR A 276 -1.74 -7.48 -2.10
CA THR A 276 -1.47 -6.44 -1.08
C THR A 276 -1.28 -5.08 -1.73
N ILE A 277 -0.41 -4.96 -2.75
CA ILE A 277 -0.15 -3.68 -3.41
C ILE A 277 -1.37 -3.15 -4.17
N ALA A 278 -2.22 -4.04 -4.71
CA ALA A 278 -3.46 -3.68 -5.38
C ALA A 278 -4.48 -2.98 -4.46
N ARG A 279 -4.26 -2.97 -3.14
CA ARG A 279 -5.07 -2.15 -2.22
C ARG A 279 -4.81 -0.65 -2.41
N ALA A 280 -3.60 -0.26 -2.84
CA ALA A 280 -3.22 1.14 -3.03
C ALA A 280 -3.49 1.69 -4.43
N ASN A 281 -3.83 0.87 -5.43
CA ASN A 281 -3.99 1.33 -6.81
C ASN A 281 -5.43 1.71 -7.21
N ARG A 282 -6.38 1.69 -6.29
CA ARG A 282 -7.78 2.05 -6.58
C ARG A 282 -7.92 3.54 -6.88
N VAL A 283 -8.75 3.87 -7.86
CA VAL A 283 -9.13 5.26 -8.15
C VAL A 283 -10.00 5.80 -7.02
N PHE A 284 -9.69 6.99 -6.55
CA PHE A 284 -10.48 7.66 -5.51
C PHE A 284 -10.23 9.16 -5.51
N GLY A 285 -11.26 9.97 -5.74
CA GLY A 285 -11.17 11.43 -5.72
C GLY A 285 -10.03 11.96 -6.61
N ASP A 286 -9.20 12.80 -6.06
CA ASP A 286 -7.99 13.38 -6.67
C ASP A 286 -6.71 12.57 -6.46
N LYS A 287 -6.84 11.33 -6.00
CA LYS A 287 -5.70 10.41 -5.85
C LYS A 287 -5.11 10.06 -7.21
N VAL A 288 -3.90 10.52 -7.47
CA VAL A 288 -3.19 10.31 -8.74
C VAL A 288 -2.30 9.07 -8.74
N ASN A 289 -1.96 8.52 -7.57
CA ASN A 289 -1.11 7.34 -7.44
C ASN A 289 -1.34 6.61 -6.12
N GLY A 290 -0.85 5.36 -6.05
CA GLY A 290 -0.64 4.62 -4.82
C GLY A 290 0.84 4.51 -4.48
N LEU A 291 1.17 4.37 -3.21
CA LEU A 291 2.54 4.34 -2.71
C LEU A 291 2.82 3.05 -1.95
N ILE A 292 3.88 2.36 -2.34
CA ILE A 292 4.39 1.15 -1.68
C ILE A 292 5.71 1.49 -1.01
N VAL A 293 5.73 1.41 0.30
CA VAL A 293 6.93 1.67 1.12
C VAL A 293 7.44 0.34 1.68
N ASP A 294 8.63 -0.05 1.29
CA ASP A 294 9.21 -1.35 1.56
C ASP A 294 10.34 -1.27 2.59
N TYR A 295 10.18 -1.98 3.70
CA TYR A 295 11.15 -2.08 4.78
C TYR A 295 11.90 -3.42 4.80
N VAL A 296 11.53 -4.39 3.95
CA VAL A 296 12.12 -5.75 3.96
C VAL A 296 12.78 -6.16 2.66
N GLY A 297 12.64 -5.37 1.57
CA GLY A 297 13.31 -5.63 0.29
C GLY A 297 12.54 -6.54 -0.65
N VAL A 298 11.21 -6.47 -0.68
CA VAL A 298 10.37 -7.27 -1.61
C VAL A 298 10.43 -6.79 -3.07
N PHE A 299 11.23 -5.77 -3.38
CA PHE A 299 11.26 -5.15 -4.72
C PHE A 299 11.66 -6.10 -5.84
N THR A 300 12.66 -6.96 -5.59
CA THR A 300 13.09 -7.94 -6.59
C THR A 300 11.97 -8.93 -6.91
N ASP A 301 11.24 -9.37 -5.89
CA ASP A 301 10.10 -10.27 -6.07
C ASP A 301 8.92 -9.54 -6.72
N LEU A 302 8.73 -8.26 -6.40
CA LEU A 302 7.75 -7.42 -7.07
C LEU A 302 8.07 -7.24 -8.55
N GLN A 303 9.32 -6.95 -8.91
CA GLN A 303 9.75 -6.85 -10.31
C GLN A 303 9.55 -8.17 -11.07
N ARG A 304 9.88 -9.30 -10.48
CA ARG A 304 9.63 -10.62 -11.07
C ARG A 304 8.14 -10.87 -11.27
N ALA A 305 7.34 -10.63 -10.23
CA ALA A 305 5.89 -10.77 -10.32
C ALA A 305 5.33 -9.91 -11.46
N LEU A 306 5.68 -8.63 -11.53
CA LEU A 306 5.21 -7.70 -12.55
C LEU A 306 5.68 -8.04 -13.95
N ALA A 307 6.93 -8.53 -14.12
CA ALA A 307 7.45 -8.96 -15.41
C ALA A 307 6.64 -10.11 -16.01
N ILE A 308 6.10 -10.98 -15.16
CA ILE A 308 5.25 -12.09 -15.59
C ILE A 308 3.85 -11.62 -15.94
N TYR A 309 3.31 -10.66 -15.19
CA TYR A 309 2.02 -10.01 -15.50
C TYR A 309 2.08 -9.17 -16.79
N GLY A 310 3.25 -8.65 -17.17
CA GLY A 310 3.46 -7.89 -18.40
C GLY A 310 3.73 -8.74 -19.66
N GLN A 311 4.06 -10.03 -19.54
CA GLN A 311 4.36 -10.90 -20.68
C GLN A 311 3.13 -11.27 -21.55
N GLY A 312 1.93 -10.92 -21.12
CA GLY A 312 0.69 -11.19 -21.87
C GLY A 312 0.46 -10.35 -23.14
N GLY A 313 1.41 -9.49 -23.57
CA GLY A 313 1.27 -8.77 -24.84
C GLY A 313 1.71 -7.32 -24.91
N GLY A 314 2.39 -6.77 -23.89
CA GLY A 314 2.82 -5.37 -23.85
C GLY A 314 4.33 -5.18 -23.71
N SER A 315 4.86 -4.08 -24.21
CA SER A 315 6.25 -3.63 -24.04
C SER A 315 6.63 -3.61 -22.55
N GLY A 316 7.74 -4.27 -22.21
CA GLY A 316 8.24 -4.61 -20.88
C GLY A 316 8.48 -3.49 -19.83
N ASP A 317 7.67 -2.45 -19.79
CA ASP A 317 7.74 -1.43 -18.75
C ASP A 317 6.98 -1.87 -17.50
N SER A 318 7.66 -1.87 -16.34
CA SER A 318 7.08 -2.17 -15.04
C SER A 318 5.96 -1.16 -14.71
N PRO A 319 4.75 -1.61 -14.34
CA PRO A 319 3.66 -0.72 -13.91
C PRO A 319 3.91 -0.08 -12.53
N VAL A 320 4.96 -0.49 -11.83
CA VAL A 320 5.44 0.13 -10.60
C VAL A 320 6.65 0.99 -10.93
N LEU A 321 6.54 2.27 -10.69
CA LEU A 321 7.55 3.26 -11.01
C LEU A 321 8.43 3.53 -9.79
N ASP A 322 9.74 3.74 -10.03
CA ASP A 322 10.63 4.24 -9.00
C ASP A 322 10.25 5.68 -8.63
N LYS A 323 10.32 6.01 -7.34
CA LYS A 323 10.07 7.37 -6.82
C LYS A 323 10.96 8.43 -7.50
N ALA A 324 12.16 8.07 -7.95
CA ALA A 324 13.02 8.98 -8.71
C ALA A 324 12.33 9.51 -9.97
N ARG A 325 11.60 8.67 -10.69
CA ARG A 325 10.80 9.10 -11.86
C ARG A 325 9.66 10.04 -11.49
N LEU A 326 9.08 9.88 -10.29
CA LEU A 326 8.06 10.81 -9.79
C LEU A 326 8.67 12.19 -9.51
N VAL A 327 9.87 12.24 -8.93
CA VAL A 327 10.60 13.49 -8.71
C VAL A 327 10.92 14.18 -10.03
N GLU A 328 11.44 13.44 -11.02
CA GLU A 328 11.68 13.97 -12.36
C GLU A 328 10.41 14.52 -13.02
N ALA A 329 9.29 13.81 -12.88
CA ALA A 329 8.00 14.25 -13.41
C ALA A 329 7.50 15.51 -12.69
N LEU A 330 7.70 15.63 -11.38
CA LEU A 330 7.37 16.81 -10.60
C LEU A 330 8.23 18.01 -11.02
N ASP A 331 9.54 17.82 -11.15
CA ASP A 331 10.46 18.87 -11.59
C ASP A 331 10.09 19.36 -13.00
N ALA A 332 9.74 18.45 -13.90
CA ALA A 332 9.26 18.81 -15.25
C ALA A 332 7.93 19.58 -15.20
N ALA A 333 6.98 19.16 -14.34
CA ALA A 333 5.70 19.84 -14.17
C ALA A 333 5.87 21.25 -13.58
N ILE A 334 6.75 21.40 -12.58
CA ILE A 334 7.11 22.72 -12.01
C ILE A 334 7.70 23.61 -13.09
N ALA A 335 8.70 23.12 -13.84
CA ALA A 335 9.34 23.91 -14.91
C ALA A 335 8.32 24.36 -15.99
N THR A 336 7.41 23.46 -16.40
CA THR A 336 6.35 23.78 -17.35
C THR A 336 5.40 24.84 -16.79
N THR A 337 5.04 24.75 -15.51
CA THR A 337 4.17 25.72 -14.84
C THR A 337 4.84 27.08 -14.72
N GLU A 338 6.12 27.10 -14.34
CA GLU A 338 6.90 28.35 -14.27
C GLU A 338 7.04 29.03 -15.63
N GLU A 339 7.27 28.24 -16.71
CA GLU A 339 7.33 28.75 -18.07
C GLU A 339 5.98 29.37 -18.53
N PHE A 340 4.87 28.68 -18.22
CA PHE A 340 3.52 29.19 -18.48
C PHE A 340 3.28 30.50 -17.74
N LEU A 341 3.57 30.56 -16.44
CA LEU A 341 3.39 31.77 -15.63
C LEU A 341 4.30 32.93 -16.07
N ALA A 342 5.54 32.63 -16.47
CA ALA A 342 6.46 33.61 -17.02
C ALA A 342 5.92 34.21 -18.36
N GLY A 343 5.25 33.40 -19.19
CA GLY A 343 4.54 33.86 -20.38
C GLY A 343 3.46 34.90 -20.05
N LEU A 344 2.80 34.77 -18.92
CA LEU A 344 1.84 35.71 -18.36
C LEU A 344 2.48 36.87 -17.56
N LYS A 345 3.80 36.99 -17.56
CA LYS A 345 4.61 37.94 -16.77
C LYS A 345 4.47 37.80 -15.26
N VAL A 346 4.15 36.60 -14.78
CA VAL A 346 4.12 36.27 -13.37
C VAL A 346 5.46 35.65 -12.98
N GLU A 347 6.19 36.30 -12.07
CA GLU A 347 7.48 35.84 -11.57
C GLU A 347 7.29 35.07 -10.24
N VAL A 348 7.23 33.76 -10.27
CA VAL A 348 7.06 32.88 -9.09
C VAL A 348 8.13 33.16 -8.02
N ALA A 349 9.39 33.38 -8.43
CA ALA A 349 10.49 33.69 -7.52
C ALA A 349 10.26 34.99 -6.73
N ALA A 350 9.61 36.01 -7.36
CA ALA A 350 9.27 37.25 -6.69
C ALA A 350 8.17 37.04 -5.63
N ILE A 351 7.19 36.16 -5.90
CA ILE A 351 6.13 35.79 -4.94
C ILE A 351 6.74 35.10 -3.73
N VAL A 352 7.64 34.14 -3.94
CA VAL A 352 8.30 33.37 -2.89
C VAL A 352 9.22 34.25 -2.02
N ALA A 353 9.87 35.24 -2.62
CA ALA A 353 10.81 36.13 -1.92
C ALA A 353 10.12 37.30 -1.22
N ALA A 354 8.84 37.58 -1.51
CA ALA A 354 8.11 38.72 -0.97
C ALA A 354 7.75 38.55 0.52
N ASP A 355 7.62 39.66 1.24
CA ASP A 355 6.99 39.65 2.56
C ASP A 355 5.49 39.32 2.46
N THR A 356 4.88 39.00 3.60
CA THR A 356 3.50 38.47 3.65
C THR A 356 2.48 39.37 2.92
N PHE A 357 2.59 40.69 3.04
CA PHE A 357 1.61 41.61 2.42
C PHE A 357 1.83 41.70 0.92
N MET A 358 3.08 41.83 0.50
CA MET A 358 3.44 41.86 -0.92
C MET A 358 3.17 40.53 -1.60
N ALA A 359 3.38 39.43 -0.92
CA ALA A 359 3.08 38.10 -1.47
C ALA A 359 1.58 37.92 -1.77
N PHE A 360 0.68 38.39 -0.92
CA PHE A 360 -0.77 38.38 -1.20
C PHE A 360 -1.12 39.20 -2.43
N GLN A 361 -0.55 40.41 -2.57
CA GLN A 361 -0.78 41.24 -3.77
C GLN A 361 -0.29 40.53 -5.04
N LEU A 362 0.92 39.99 -5.03
CA LEU A 362 1.50 39.27 -6.16
C LEU A 362 0.73 38.01 -6.54
N VAL A 363 0.15 37.31 -5.53
CA VAL A 363 -0.73 36.16 -5.78
C VAL A 363 -2.05 36.60 -6.42
N ASP A 364 -2.68 37.67 -5.92
CA ASP A 364 -3.90 38.23 -6.53
C ASP A 364 -3.67 38.66 -7.97
N ASP A 365 -2.58 39.39 -8.26
CA ASP A 365 -2.17 39.78 -9.59
C ASP A 365 -1.93 38.56 -10.50
N ALA A 366 -1.34 37.49 -9.97
CA ALA A 366 -1.11 36.23 -10.69
C ALA A 366 -2.43 35.52 -11.03
N VAL A 367 -3.37 35.48 -10.08
CA VAL A 367 -4.70 34.88 -10.27
C VAL A 367 -5.46 35.65 -11.35
N GLU A 368 -5.43 37.01 -11.32
CA GLU A 368 -6.05 37.83 -12.37
C GLU A 368 -5.42 37.58 -13.75
N ALA A 369 -4.09 37.46 -13.82
CA ALA A 369 -3.38 37.19 -15.07
C ALA A 369 -3.78 35.84 -15.68
N VAL A 370 -3.95 34.77 -14.84
CA VAL A 370 -4.37 33.46 -15.30
C VAL A 370 -5.84 33.44 -15.73
N LEU A 371 -6.75 34.14 -15.00
CA LEU A 371 -8.18 34.13 -15.28
C LEU A 371 -8.56 34.95 -16.50
N VAL A 372 -7.76 35.95 -16.89
CA VAL A 372 -8.01 36.78 -18.09
C VAL A 372 -7.77 36.00 -19.39
N ASP A 373 -6.89 34.97 -19.35
CA ASP A 373 -6.57 34.19 -20.55
C ASP A 373 -7.64 33.13 -20.88
N ASP A 374 -8.45 32.72 -19.91
CA ASP A 374 -9.58 31.77 -20.10
C ASP A 374 -10.82 32.45 -20.76
N ALA A 375 -10.78 33.76 -21.02
CA ALA A 375 -11.89 34.52 -21.57
C ALA A 375 -11.71 34.85 -23.09
N THR A 376 -10.67 34.29 -23.73
CA THR A 376 -10.44 34.38 -25.19
C THR A 376 -10.42 32.97 -25.80
#